data_03bf4f18d6ed067b50e6cdfa28bf5f92
#
_entry.id   03bf4f18d6ed067b50e6cdfa28bf5f92
#
_cell.length_a   1.000
_cell.length_b   1.000
_cell.length_c   1.000
_cell.angle_alpha   90.00
_cell.angle_beta   90.00
_cell.angle_gamma   90.00
#
_symmetry.space_group_name_H-M   'P 1'
#
loop_
_entity.id
_entity.type
_entity.pdbx_description
1 polymer ?
#
loop_
_entity_poly.entity_id
_entity_poly.type
_entity_poly.pdbx_seq_one_letter_code
_entity_poly.pdbx_strand_id
1 'polypeptide(L)'
;MTALADKECVACAGGVPPLKGDALQKFFAQLSGDWKVVGEHHLEREFKFKNFREALDFTNKVGELAEKQNHHPDIYLAWGKVRLTIWTHKIDGLTESDFVFAAKVEKLQ
;
A
#
# COMPACT_ATOMS: atom_id res chain seq x y z
N MET A 1 -5.21 15.72 -14.22
CA MET A 1 -4.58 14.44 -13.85
C MET A 1 -5.32 13.80 -12.68
N THR A 2 -5.56 12.51 -12.77
CA THR A 2 -6.24 11.78 -11.71
C THR A 2 -5.25 11.42 -10.60
N ALA A 3 -5.55 11.78 -9.37
CA ALA A 3 -4.71 11.39 -8.24
C ALA A 3 -4.77 9.86 -8.05
N LEU A 4 -3.68 9.27 -7.56
CA LEU A 4 -3.65 7.82 -7.33
C LEU A 4 -4.80 7.34 -6.44
N ALA A 5 -5.11 8.09 -5.39
CA ALA A 5 -6.16 7.68 -4.46
C ALA A 5 -7.55 7.62 -5.09
N ASP A 6 -7.74 8.29 -6.23
CA ASP A 6 -9.02 8.32 -6.94
C ASP A 6 -9.17 7.17 -7.92
N LYS A 7 -8.10 6.41 -8.16
CA LYS A 7 -8.13 5.25 -9.03
C LYS A 7 -8.58 4.01 -8.28
N GLU A 8 -8.97 2.98 -9.01
CA GLU A 8 -9.27 1.67 -8.43
C GLU A 8 -8.10 0.73 -8.65
N CYS A 9 -7.88 -0.19 -7.71
CA CYS A 9 -6.89 -1.24 -7.90
C CYS A 9 -7.41 -2.19 -8.97
N VAL A 10 -6.54 -2.53 -9.92
CA VAL A 10 -6.88 -3.43 -11.02
C VAL A 10 -6.33 -4.81 -10.70
N ALA A 11 -7.16 -5.83 -10.84
CA ALA A 11 -6.74 -7.21 -10.63
C ALA A 11 -5.63 -7.55 -11.62
N CYS A 12 -4.55 -8.12 -11.11
CA CYS A 12 -3.39 -8.43 -11.92
C CYS A 12 -3.56 -9.81 -12.55
N ALA A 13 -3.47 -9.86 -13.88
CA ALA A 13 -3.62 -11.12 -14.60
C ALA A 13 -2.35 -11.98 -14.55
N GLY A 14 -1.25 -11.44 -14.07
CA GLY A 14 0.05 -12.08 -14.11
C GLY A 14 0.73 -11.85 -15.47
N GLY A 15 2.01 -12.18 -15.57
CA GLY A 15 2.75 -12.04 -16.81
C GLY A 15 3.19 -10.63 -17.15
N VAL A 16 2.77 -9.63 -16.38
CA VAL A 16 3.22 -8.26 -16.53
C VAL A 16 4.50 -8.10 -15.70
N PRO A 17 5.57 -7.49 -16.25
CA PRO A 17 6.78 -7.30 -15.44
C PRO A 17 6.52 -6.31 -14.31
N PRO A 18 7.17 -6.48 -13.17
CA PRO A 18 7.03 -5.53 -12.07
C PRO A 18 7.65 -4.18 -12.44
N LEU A 19 7.13 -3.12 -11.81
CA LEU A 19 7.67 -1.78 -11.99
C LEU A 19 9.08 -1.71 -11.41
N LYS A 20 9.98 -1.05 -12.14
CA LYS A 20 11.36 -0.83 -11.71
C LYS A 20 11.85 0.51 -12.25
N GLY A 21 12.96 1.01 -11.68
CA GLY A 21 13.62 2.19 -12.16
C GLY A 21 12.72 3.41 -12.27
N ASP A 22 12.77 4.10 -13.39
CA ASP A 22 12.05 5.37 -13.58
C ASP A 22 10.53 5.22 -13.51
N ALA A 23 9.99 4.12 -14.03
CA ALA A 23 8.55 3.87 -13.97
C ALA A 23 8.08 3.74 -12.53
N LEU A 24 8.86 3.03 -11.70
CA LEU A 24 8.57 2.90 -10.28
C LEU A 24 8.64 4.26 -9.58
N GLN A 25 9.69 5.03 -9.87
CA GLN A 25 9.90 6.32 -9.21
C GLN A 25 8.81 7.33 -9.54
N LYS A 26 8.25 7.29 -10.74
CA LYS A 26 7.14 8.17 -11.11
C LYS A 26 5.92 7.96 -10.22
N PHE A 27 5.59 6.71 -9.92
CA PHE A 27 4.49 6.42 -9.02
C PHE A 27 4.84 6.74 -7.59
N PHE A 28 6.05 6.36 -7.17
CA PHE A 28 6.49 6.61 -5.80
C PHE A 28 6.47 8.10 -5.47
N ALA A 29 6.85 8.96 -6.41
CA ALA A 29 6.86 10.40 -6.21
C ALA A 29 5.47 10.99 -5.96
N GLN A 30 4.41 10.26 -6.29
CA GLN A 30 3.03 10.70 -6.08
C GLN A 30 2.51 10.36 -4.68
N LEU A 31 3.24 9.56 -3.92
CA LEU A 31 2.88 9.25 -2.54
C LEU A 31 3.41 10.32 -1.60
N SER A 32 2.73 10.49 -0.47
CA SER A 32 3.19 11.39 0.59
C SER A 32 3.47 10.57 1.84
N GLY A 33 4.23 11.16 2.77
CA GLY A 33 4.56 10.50 4.02
C GLY A 33 5.78 9.59 3.90
N ASP A 34 5.88 8.65 4.82
CA ASP A 34 7.11 7.89 5.05
C ASP A 34 7.15 6.52 4.37
N TRP A 35 6.55 6.41 3.19
CA TRP A 35 6.61 5.16 2.44
C TRP A 35 8.05 4.89 2.01
N LYS A 36 8.42 3.61 2.05
CA LYS A 36 9.72 3.14 1.59
C LYS A 36 9.52 2.09 0.51
N VAL A 37 10.38 2.13 -0.50
CA VAL A 37 10.46 1.05 -1.49
C VAL A 37 11.61 0.15 -1.07
N VAL A 38 11.31 -1.11 -0.82
CA VAL A 38 12.32 -2.07 -0.37
C VAL A 38 12.66 -3.02 -1.50
N GLY A 39 13.93 -2.95 -1.98
CA GLY A 39 14.41 -3.83 -3.04
C GLY A 39 13.64 -3.75 -4.34
N GLU A 40 12.98 -2.64 -4.63
CA GLU A 40 12.07 -2.48 -5.75
C GLU A 40 10.96 -3.54 -5.78
N HIS A 41 10.74 -4.23 -4.67
CA HIS A 41 9.83 -5.36 -4.56
C HIS A 41 8.52 -5.01 -3.86
N HIS A 42 8.59 -4.20 -2.82
CA HIS A 42 7.39 -3.86 -2.05
C HIS A 42 7.49 -2.48 -1.43
N LEU A 43 6.32 -1.94 -1.07
CA LEU A 43 6.22 -0.71 -0.29
C LEU A 43 6.06 -1.09 1.17
N GLU A 44 6.67 -0.29 2.05
CA GLU A 44 6.57 -0.50 3.49
C GLU A 44 6.37 0.84 4.18
N ARG A 45 5.49 0.87 5.17
CA ARG A 45 5.32 2.04 6.02
C ARG A 45 4.87 1.62 7.40
N GLU A 46 5.41 2.29 8.41
CA GLU A 46 5.04 2.09 9.80
C GLU A 46 4.25 3.29 10.29
N PHE A 47 3.11 3.02 10.91
CA PHE A 47 2.23 4.03 11.49
C PHE A 47 2.26 3.88 13.00
N LYS A 48 2.39 4.99 13.74
CA LYS A 48 2.43 4.97 15.18
C LYS A 48 1.14 5.53 15.75
N PHE A 49 0.68 4.92 16.83
CA PHE A 49 -0.57 5.28 17.47
C PHE A 49 -0.37 5.40 18.98
N LYS A 50 -1.31 6.07 19.61
CA LYS A 50 -1.27 6.40 21.03
C LYS A 50 -1.52 5.18 21.91
N ASN A 51 -2.28 4.19 21.41
CA ASN A 51 -2.61 2.98 22.14
C ASN A 51 -3.05 1.87 21.19
N PHE A 52 -3.35 0.71 21.74
CA PHE A 52 -3.75 -0.45 20.95
C PHE A 52 -5.09 -0.25 20.24
N ARG A 53 -6.05 0.41 20.91
CA ARG A 53 -7.37 0.64 20.31
C ARG A 53 -7.24 1.43 19.00
N GLU A 54 -6.44 2.49 19.00
CA GLU A 54 -6.24 3.28 17.80
C GLU A 54 -5.55 2.48 16.70
N ALA A 55 -4.54 1.69 17.07
CA ALA A 55 -3.83 0.84 16.10
C ALA A 55 -4.78 -0.21 15.53
N LEU A 56 -5.62 -0.81 16.35
CA LEU A 56 -6.61 -1.79 15.91
C LEU A 56 -7.64 -1.17 14.98
N ASP A 57 -8.15 0.00 15.32
CA ASP A 57 -9.13 0.70 14.49
C ASP A 57 -8.56 1.02 13.11
N PHE A 58 -7.31 1.47 13.05
CA PHE A 58 -6.64 1.72 11.79
C PHE A 58 -6.46 0.42 10.98
N THR A 59 -6.07 -0.66 11.65
CA THR A 59 -5.92 -1.97 11.02
C THR A 59 -7.25 -2.42 10.39
N ASN A 60 -8.36 -2.22 11.09
CA ASN A 60 -9.68 -2.58 10.56
C ASN A 60 -10.03 -1.75 9.32
N LYS A 61 -9.71 -0.47 9.32
CA LYS A 61 -9.94 0.40 8.15
C LYS A 61 -9.14 -0.08 6.95
N VAL A 62 -7.87 -0.43 7.16
CA VAL A 62 -7.01 -0.96 6.09
C VAL A 62 -7.57 -2.28 5.58
N GLY A 63 -8.01 -3.15 6.49
CA GLY A 63 -8.60 -4.43 6.12
C GLY A 63 -9.87 -4.28 5.27
N GLU A 64 -10.74 -3.35 5.65
CA GLU A 64 -11.95 -3.08 4.86
C GLU A 64 -11.60 -2.53 3.48
N LEU A 65 -10.62 -1.64 3.41
CA LEU A 65 -10.13 -1.12 2.14
C LEU A 65 -9.58 -2.25 1.26
N ALA A 66 -8.81 -3.16 1.86
CA ALA A 66 -8.23 -4.30 1.15
C ALA A 66 -9.32 -5.18 0.54
N GLU A 67 -10.40 -5.45 1.28
CA GLU A 67 -11.52 -6.22 0.77
C GLU A 67 -12.24 -5.48 -0.35
N LYS A 68 -12.44 -4.19 -0.19
CA LYS A 68 -13.14 -3.37 -1.17
C LYS A 68 -12.36 -3.28 -2.49
N GLN A 69 -11.04 -3.17 -2.41
CA GLN A 69 -10.17 -3.05 -3.58
C GLN A 69 -9.68 -4.39 -4.11
N ASN A 70 -9.96 -5.47 -3.39
CA ASN A 70 -9.45 -6.80 -3.71
C ASN A 70 -7.93 -6.80 -3.90
N HIS A 71 -7.25 -6.10 -3.00
CA HIS A 71 -5.79 -5.97 -3.02
C HIS A 71 -5.34 -5.96 -1.56
N HIS A 72 -4.61 -7.02 -1.15
CA HIS A 72 -4.39 -7.29 0.27
C HIS A 72 -2.94 -7.09 0.67
N PRO A 73 -2.66 -6.15 1.59
CA PRO A 73 -1.32 -5.97 2.14
C PRO A 73 -1.05 -6.97 3.24
N ASP A 74 0.22 -7.11 3.60
CA ASP A 74 0.57 -7.75 4.86
C ASP A 74 0.43 -6.70 5.95
N ILE A 75 -0.17 -7.05 7.07
CA ILE A 75 -0.41 -6.12 8.18
C ILE A 75 0.22 -6.69 9.44
N TYR A 76 1.11 -5.90 10.05
CA TYR A 76 1.66 -6.21 11.36
C TYR A 76 1.06 -5.24 12.35
N LEU A 77 0.33 -5.76 13.34
CA LEU A 77 -0.30 -4.95 14.38
C LEU A 77 0.39 -5.20 15.72
N ALA A 78 0.82 -4.13 16.35
CA ALA A 78 1.38 -4.18 17.69
C ALA A 78 0.66 -3.14 18.55
N TRP A 79 0.99 -3.05 19.83
CA TRP A 79 0.27 -2.22 20.79
C TRP A 79 0.00 -0.79 20.32
N GLY A 80 0.99 -0.11 19.80
CA GLY A 80 0.84 1.28 19.33
C GLY A 80 1.41 1.47 17.92
N LYS A 81 1.35 0.43 17.09
CA LYS A 81 2.02 0.46 15.81
C LYS A 81 1.34 -0.45 14.81
N VAL A 82 1.25 0.03 13.56
CA VAL A 82 0.82 -0.80 12.43
C VAL A 82 1.86 -0.66 11.33
N ARG A 83 2.37 -1.78 10.83
CA ARG A 83 3.29 -1.77 9.68
C ARG A 83 2.60 -2.46 8.52
N LEU A 84 2.57 -1.78 7.37
CA LEU A 84 2.00 -2.31 6.15
C LEU A 84 3.10 -2.64 5.17
N THR A 85 2.97 -3.78 4.50
CA THR A 85 3.85 -4.20 3.42
C THR A 85 2.95 -4.50 2.23
N ILE A 86 3.16 -3.79 1.12
CA ILE A 86 2.26 -3.82 -0.02
C ILE A 86 3.03 -4.25 -1.27
N TRP A 87 2.60 -5.34 -1.90
CA TRP A 87 3.11 -5.73 -3.21
C TRP A 87 2.08 -6.62 -3.91
N THR A 88 2.27 -6.84 -5.20
CA THR A 88 1.40 -7.69 -5.99
C THR A 88 1.99 -9.09 -6.04
N HIS A 89 1.37 -10.03 -5.33
CA HIS A 89 1.92 -11.39 -5.15
C HIS A 89 2.08 -12.14 -6.47
N LYS A 90 1.11 -12.02 -7.38
CA LYS A 90 1.17 -12.71 -8.68
C LYS A 90 2.33 -12.24 -9.56
N ILE A 91 2.80 -11.02 -9.34
CA ILE A 91 3.89 -10.42 -10.13
C ILE A 91 5.23 -10.54 -9.38
N ASP A 92 5.15 -10.82 -8.07
CA ASP A 92 6.30 -10.83 -7.17
C ASP A 92 7.04 -9.50 -7.23
N GLY A 93 6.27 -8.41 -7.15
CA GLY A 93 6.82 -7.07 -7.22
C GLY A 93 5.72 -6.03 -7.22
N LEU A 94 6.06 -4.81 -7.64
CA LEU A 94 5.17 -3.67 -7.61
C LEU A 94 4.48 -3.43 -8.95
N THR A 95 3.22 -3.02 -8.87
CA THR A 95 2.43 -2.56 -10.01
C THR A 95 1.77 -1.24 -9.62
N GLU A 96 1.12 -0.58 -10.57
CA GLU A 96 0.39 0.65 -10.28
C GLU A 96 -0.62 0.45 -9.15
N SER A 97 -1.27 -0.71 -9.08
CA SER A 97 -2.27 -0.98 -8.03
C SER A 97 -1.70 -0.88 -6.62
N ASP A 98 -0.44 -1.21 -6.42
CA ASP A 98 0.20 -1.08 -5.11
C ASP A 98 0.28 0.38 -4.69
N PHE A 99 0.62 1.26 -5.62
CA PHE A 99 0.70 2.70 -5.36
C PHE A 99 -0.69 3.30 -5.18
N VAL A 100 -1.68 2.83 -5.94
CA VAL A 100 -3.07 3.25 -5.76
C VAL A 100 -3.54 2.88 -4.34
N PHE A 101 -3.25 1.65 -3.91
CA PHE A 101 -3.63 1.19 -2.58
C PHE A 101 -2.96 2.03 -1.50
N ALA A 102 -1.65 2.28 -1.63
CA ALA A 102 -0.90 3.09 -0.68
C ALA A 102 -1.50 4.50 -0.58
N ALA A 103 -1.84 5.12 -1.71
CA ALA A 103 -2.45 6.44 -1.72
C ALA A 103 -3.81 6.44 -1.01
N LYS A 104 -4.60 5.38 -1.19
CA LYS A 104 -5.88 5.24 -0.50
C LYS A 104 -5.70 5.07 1.01
N VAL A 105 -4.66 4.35 1.42
CA VAL A 105 -4.32 4.20 2.85
C VAL A 105 -4.02 5.57 3.46
N GLU A 106 -3.33 6.45 2.73
CA GLU A 106 -3.03 7.80 3.22
C GLU A 106 -4.29 8.57 3.58
N LYS A 107 -5.39 8.31 2.89
CA LYS A 107 -6.67 8.97 3.16
C LYS A 107 -7.37 8.45 4.42
N LEU A 108 -6.91 7.33 4.96
CA LEU A 108 -7.51 6.76 6.17
C LEU A 108 -7.00 7.37 7.46
N GLN A 109 -5.95 8.15 7.37
CA GLN A 109 -5.36 8.80 8.54
C GLN A 109 -6.14 9.99 9.02
#